data_91051eb684062d91c50e260e7a3ed527
#
_entry.id   91051eb684062d91c50e260e7a3ed527
#
_cell.length_a   1.000
_cell.length_b   1.000
_cell.length_c   1.000
_cell.angle_alpha   90.00
_cell.angle_beta   90.00
_cell.angle_gamma   90.00
#
_symmetry.space_group_name_H-M   'P 1'
#
loop_
_entity.id
_entity.type
_entity.pdbx_description
1 polymer ?
#
loop_
_entity_poly.entity_id
_entity_poly.type
_entity_poly.pdbx_seq_one_letter_code
_entity_poly.pdbx_strand_id
1 'polypeptide(L)'
;MLKFPCLVLDHDETVVQSEKTIGFPCFCQTLRRLRPGRAITLDEYVRGCHELGFVDMCRQWFGFSDAEMQEEYNDWMEYVRTHVPAPFPGMDRIIHRHKAEGGILCVVSHSSCQNISRDYLEHFGMIPDAIYGCDYPKEQQKPAPYPLEDILRRYNLRPHEILVVDDMKLACQMAEPLKVPVAFAGWGKRDFPDIAQEMRQLCTHSFDTTEQLFEFLFKA
;
A
#
# COMPACT_ATOMS: atom_id res chain seq x y z
N MET A 1 14.52 10.93 20.32
CA MET A 1 14.85 9.62 19.70
C MET A 1 13.57 9.10 19.07
N LEU A 2 13.60 8.71 17.80
CA LEU A 2 12.43 8.17 17.11
C LEU A 2 11.90 6.93 17.82
N LYS A 3 10.58 6.81 17.94
CA LYS A 3 9.92 5.62 18.49
C LYS A 3 10.16 4.39 17.64
N PHE A 4 10.15 4.59 16.32
CA PHE A 4 10.53 3.60 15.31
C PHE A 4 11.58 4.24 14.40
N PRO A 5 12.82 3.77 14.42
CA PRO A 5 13.87 4.23 13.50
C PRO A 5 13.53 4.07 12.03
N CYS A 6 12.70 3.07 11.68
CA CYS A 6 12.28 2.81 10.31
C CYS A 6 10.74 2.77 10.20
N LEU A 7 10.19 3.54 9.26
CA LEU A 7 8.82 3.41 8.79
C LEU A 7 8.82 2.69 7.44
N VAL A 8 8.00 1.66 7.35
CA VAL A 8 7.70 0.95 6.10
C VAL A 8 6.25 1.24 5.76
N LEU A 9 6.03 2.11 4.77
CA LEU A 9 4.70 2.54 4.36
C LEU A 9 4.24 1.72 3.14
N ASP A 10 3.00 1.29 3.12
CA ASP A 10 2.34 1.01 1.86
C ASP A 10 2.09 2.32 1.11
N HIS A 11 1.77 2.23 -0.20
CA HIS A 11 1.55 3.40 -1.04
C HIS A 11 0.07 3.68 -1.24
N ASP A 12 -0.63 2.75 -1.89
CA ASP A 12 -2.03 2.89 -2.27
C ASP A 12 -2.95 2.81 -1.04
N GLU A 13 -3.91 3.74 -0.90
CA GLU A 13 -4.83 3.86 0.26
C GLU A 13 -4.15 3.99 1.64
N THR A 14 -2.83 4.13 1.66
CA THR A 14 -2.04 4.43 2.87
C THR A 14 -1.39 5.81 2.78
N VAL A 15 -0.56 6.06 1.77
CA VAL A 15 0.09 7.35 1.53
C VAL A 15 -0.73 8.21 0.58
N VAL A 16 -1.28 7.61 -0.48
CA VAL A 16 -2.05 8.27 -1.53
C VAL A 16 -3.45 7.69 -1.68
N GLN A 17 -4.39 8.51 -2.15
CA GLN A 17 -5.80 8.18 -2.36
C GLN A 17 -5.99 7.66 -3.79
N SER A 18 -5.60 6.41 -4.05
CA SER A 18 -5.55 5.85 -5.40
C SER A 18 -6.73 4.94 -5.77
N GLU A 19 -7.38 4.29 -4.80
CA GLU A 19 -8.41 3.29 -5.07
C GLU A 19 -9.59 3.86 -5.85
N LYS A 20 -10.14 5.00 -5.40
CA LYS A 20 -11.27 5.67 -6.05
C LYS A 20 -10.87 6.47 -7.30
N THR A 21 -9.63 6.96 -7.35
CA THR A 21 -9.18 7.92 -8.36
C THR A 21 -8.37 7.28 -9.48
N ILE A 22 -7.74 6.16 -9.23
CA ILE A 22 -6.84 5.45 -10.14
C ILE A 22 -7.30 4.01 -10.36
N GLY A 23 -7.19 3.16 -9.34
CA GLY A 23 -7.35 1.70 -9.47
C GLY A 23 -8.73 1.31 -10.00
N PHE A 24 -9.80 1.74 -9.32
CA PHE A 24 -11.16 1.40 -9.73
C PHE A 24 -11.56 1.98 -11.10
N PRO A 25 -11.32 3.28 -11.42
CA PRO A 25 -11.63 3.81 -12.74
C PRO A 25 -10.88 3.12 -13.87
N CYS A 26 -9.58 2.84 -13.70
CA CYS A 26 -8.77 2.12 -14.67
C CYS A 26 -9.32 0.71 -14.90
N PHE A 27 -9.50 -0.06 -13.81
CA PHE A 27 -10.08 -1.40 -13.89
C PHE A 27 -11.44 -1.43 -14.59
N CYS A 28 -12.32 -0.46 -14.31
CA CYS A 28 -13.61 -0.36 -14.99
C CYS A 28 -13.50 -0.13 -16.51
N GLN A 29 -12.47 0.56 -16.99
CA GLN A 29 -12.21 0.73 -18.43
C GLN A 29 -11.76 -0.57 -19.04
N THR A 30 -10.79 -1.26 -18.45
CA THR A 30 -10.30 -2.55 -18.91
C THR A 30 -11.42 -3.62 -18.88
N LEU A 31 -12.20 -3.67 -17.79
CA LEU A 31 -13.31 -4.60 -17.64
C LEU A 31 -14.36 -4.42 -18.75
N ARG A 32 -14.75 -3.18 -19.07
CA ARG A 32 -15.70 -2.91 -20.16
C ARG A 32 -15.18 -3.38 -21.51
N ARG A 33 -13.90 -3.28 -21.76
CA ARG A 33 -13.25 -3.72 -22.99
C ARG A 33 -13.18 -5.25 -23.08
N LEU A 34 -12.73 -5.90 -22.01
CA LEU A 34 -12.50 -7.35 -21.99
C LEU A 34 -13.79 -8.15 -21.74
N ARG A 35 -14.76 -7.59 -21.06
CA ARG A 35 -16.04 -8.24 -20.69
C ARG A 35 -17.21 -7.30 -20.94
N PRO A 36 -17.58 -7.04 -22.22
CA PRO A 36 -18.73 -6.21 -22.55
C PRO A 36 -19.99 -6.67 -21.80
N GLY A 37 -20.69 -5.75 -21.16
CA GLY A 37 -21.89 -6.06 -20.37
C GLY A 37 -21.63 -6.49 -18.92
N ARG A 38 -20.37 -6.62 -18.48
CA ARG A 38 -20.02 -6.80 -17.07
C ARG A 38 -19.69 -5.44 -16.43
N ALA A 39 -20.10 -5.29 -15.19
CA ALA A 39 -19.78 -4.13 -14.37
C ALA A 39 -19.46 -4.58 -12.95
N ILE A 40 -18.81 -3.72 -12.21
CA ILE A 40 -18.49 -3.90 -10.79
C ILE A 40 -18.69 -2.55 -10.11
N THR A 41 -19.18 -2.56 -8.88
CA THR A 41 -19.23 -1.37 -8.02
C THR A 41 -17.90 -1.16 -7.31
N LEU A 42 -17.65 0.05 -6.79
CA LEU A 42 -16.48 0.32 -5.97
C LEU A 42 -16.46 -0.58 -4.72
N ASP A 43 -17.60 -0.79 -4.08
CA ASP A 43 -17.72 -1.67 -2.91
C ASP A 43 -17.29 -3.11 -3.24
N GLU A 44 -17.81 -3.67 -4.32
CA GLU A 44 -17.41 -5.02 -4.77
C GLU A 44 -15.92 -5.10 -5.13
N TYR A 45 -15.39 -4.07 -5.81
CA TYR A 45 -13.97 -4.01 -6.18
C TYR A 45 -13.06 -4.02 -4.93
N VAL A 46 -13.34 -3.14 -3.98
CA VAL A 46 -12.55 -3.04 -2.73
C VAL A 46 -12.63 -4.34 -1.93
N ARG A 47 -13.82 -4.93 -1.80
CA ARG A 47 -13.99 -6.20 -1.09
C ARG A 47 -13.30 -7.34 -1.81
N GLY A 48 -13.40 -7.41 -3.13
CA GLY A 48 -12.70 -8.41 -3.93
C GLY A 48 -11.18 -8.32 -3.78
N CYS A 49 -10.63 -7.11 -3.83
CA CYS A 49 -9.20 -6.88 -3.59
C CYS A 49 -8.79 -7.26 -2.15
N HIS A 50 -9.62 -6.94 -1.15
CA HIS A 50 -9.33 -7.26 0.24
C HIS A 50 -9.37 -8.78 0.52
N GLU A 51 -10.38 -9.49 -0.02
CA GLU A 51 -10.59 -10.91 0.25
C GLU A 51 -9.65 -11.82 -0.56
N LEU A 52 -9.51 -11.54 -1.83
CA LEU A 52 -8.81 -12.42 -2.78
C LEU A 52 -7.45 -11.86 -3.22
N GLY A 53 -7.25 -10.56 -3.12
CA GLY A 53 -6.23 -9.85 -3.86
C GLY A 53 -6.67 -9.57 -5.30
N PHE A 54 -6.13 -8.52 -5.91
CA PHE A 54 -6.55 -8.03 -7.23
C PHE A 54 -6.48 -9.09 -8.33
N VAL A 55 -5.37 -9.82 -8.42
CA VAL A 55 -5.14 -10.83 -9.47
C VAL A 55 -6.17 -11.96 -9.37
N ASP A 56 -6.39 -12.49 -8.16
CA ASP A 56 -7.32 -13.60 -7.97
C ASP A 56 -8.78 -13.14 -8.12
N MET A 57 -9.13 -11.94 -7.73
CA MET A 57 -10.44 -11.34 -8.04
C MET A 57 -10.67 -11.29 -9.55
N CYS A 58 -9.71 -10.78 -10.33
CA CYS A 58 -9.82 -10.72 -11.79
C CYS A 58 -10.02 -12.11 -12.42
N ARG A 59 -9.28 -13.10 -11.95
CA ARG A 59 -9.37 -14.47 -12.44
C ARG A 59 -10.67 -15.16 -12.03
N GLN A 60 -11.02 -15.09 -10.76
CA GLN A 60 -12.17 -15.82 -10.23
C GLN A 60 -13.51 -15.18 -10.61
N TRP A 61 -13.61 -13.85 -10.59
CA TRP A 61 -14.88 -13.19 -10.84
C TRP A 61 -15.12 -12.89 -12.32
N PHE A 62 -14.04 -12.65 -13.08
CA PHE A 62 -14.14 -12.21 -14.47
C PHE A 62 -13.49 -13.18 -15.46
N GLY A 63 -12.81 -14.22 -14.98
CA GLY A 63 -12.19 -15.23 -15.84
C GLY A 63 -11.04 -14.67 -16.69
N PHE A 64 -10.26 -13.72 -16.16
CA PHE A 64 -9.11 -13.17 -16.88
C PHE A 64 -8.03 -14.23 -17.07
N SER A 65 -7.58 -14.40 -18.30
CA SER A 65 -6.40 -15.20 -18.66
C SER A 65 -5.11 -14.44 -18.33
N ASP A 66 -3.97 -15.13 -18.39
CA ASP A 66 -2.66 -14.49 -18.17
C ASP A 66 -2.39 -13.38 -19.19
N ALA A 67 -2.82 -13.55 -20.45
CA ALA A 67 -2.69 -12.52 -21.47
C ALA A 67 -3.54 -11.28 -21.13
N GLU A 68 -4.78 -11.48 -20.67
CA GLU A 68 -5.67 -10.38 -20.28
C GLU A 68 -5.20 -9.70 -18.99
N MET A 69 -4.57 -10.42 -18.05
CA MET A 69 -3.91 -9.82 -16.91
C MET A 69 -2.71 -8.94 -17.33
N GLN A 70 -1.97 -9.34 -18.36
CA GLN A 70 -0.91 -8.50 -18.91
C GLN A 70 -1.46 -7.25 -19.63
N GLU A 71 -2.60 -7.36 -20.31
CA GLU A 71 -3.28 -6.21 -20.91
C GLU A 71 -3.77 -5.24 -19.83
N GLU A 72 -4.35 -5.76 -18.75
CA GLU A 72 -4.79 -4.96 -17.59
C GLU A 72 -3.62 -4.21 -16.96
N TYR A 73 -2.49 -4.88 -16.74
CA TYR A 73 -1.28 -4.25 -16.22
C TYR A 73 -0.78 -3.13 -17.15
N ASN A 74 -0.80 -3.33 -18.46
CA ASN A 74 -0.40 -2.30 -19.43
C ASN A 74 -1.36 -1.11 -19.43
N ASP A 75 -2.68 -1.35 -19.36
CA ASP A 75 -3.70 -0.30 -19.23
C ASP A 75 -3.48 0.50 -17.95
N TRP A 76 -3.20 -0.17 -16.82
CA TRP A 76 -2.92 0.48 -15.55
C TRP A 76 -1.64 1.32 -15.62
N MET A 77 -0.55 0.80 -16.18
CA MET A 77 0.71 1.54 -16.35
C MET A 77 0.54 2.80 -17.20
N GLU A 78 -0.27 2.73 -18.27
CA GLU A 78 -0.58 3.91 -19.10
C GLU A 78 -1.48 4.90 -18.34
N TYR A 79 -2.47 4.40 -17.60
CA TYR A 79 -3.39 5.23 -16.83
C TYR A 79 -2.66 6.02 -15.74
N VAL A 80 -1.85 5.36 -14.91
CA VAL A 80 -1.12 6.00 -13.82
C VAL A 80 -0.06 6.98 -14.31
N ARG A 81 0.41 6.85 -15.55
CA ARG A 81 1.36 7.79 -16.14
C ARG A 81 0.81 9.22 -16.23
N THR A 82 -0.49 9.36 -16.39
CA THR A 82 -1.19 10.63 -16.56
C THR A 82 -2.11 11.01 -15.38
N HIS A 83 -2.27 10.12 -14.42
CA HIS A 83 -3.14 10.30 -13.25
C HIS A 83 -2.32 10.09 -11.97
N VAL A 84 -1.96 11.19 -11.33
CA VAL A 84 -1.21 11.17 -10.05
C VAL A 84 -2.21 11.23 -8.90
N PRO A 85 -2.25 10.24 -8.01
CA PRO A 85 -3.16 10.27 -6.87
C PRO A 85 -2.74 11.33 -5.85
N ALA A 86 -3.69 12.01 -5.23
CA ALA A 86 -3.40 12.97 -4.17
C ALA A 86 -2.96 12.26 -2.88
N PRO A 87 -2.03 12.81 -2.09
CA PRO A 87 -1.66 12.23 -0.81
C PRO A 87 -2.81 12.38 0.20
N PHE A 88 -2.85 11.48 1.19
CA PHE A 88 -3.73 11.68 2.34
C PHE A 88 -3.25 12.89 3.15
N PRO A 89 -4.19 13.75 3.62
CA PRO A 89 -3.85 14.91 4.45
C PRO A 89 -3.04 14.49 5.68
N GLY A 90 -1.91 15.17 5.93
CA GLY A 90 -1.03 14.93 7.07
C GLY A 90 0.09 13.92 6.83
N MET A 91 0.10 13.19 5.71
CA MET A 91 1.21 12.29 5.37
C MET A 91 2.51 13.07 5.12
N ASP A 92 2.42 14.25 4.54
CA ASP A 92 3.54 15.17 4.36
C ASP A 92 4.25 15.49 5.71
N ARG A 93 3.48 15.79 6.76
CA ARG A 93 4.02 16.04 8.11
C ARG A 93 4.72 14.83 8.68
N ILE A 94 4.13 13.64 8.54
CA ILE A 94 4.70 12.37 9.04
C ILE A 94 6.04 12.10 8.36
N ILE A 95 6.05 12.14 7.03
CA ILE A 95 7.21 11.81 6.20
C ILE A 95 8.35 12.79 6.46
N HIS A 96 8.08 14.10 6.38
CA HIS A 96 9.10 15.11 6.60
C HIS A 96 9.64 15.10 8.04
N ARG A 97 8.77 14.95 9.05
CA ARG A 97 9.18 14.88 10.44
C ARG A 97 10.05 13.66 10.70
N HIS A 98 9.66 12.49 10.21
CA HIS A 98 10.43 11.26 10.35
C HIS A 98 11.82 11.38 9.74
N LYS A 99 11.90 11.90 8.51
CA LYS A 99 13.19 12.13 7.82
C LYS A 99 14.04 13.20 8.50
N ALA A 100 13.45 14.30 8.98
CA ALA A 100 14.17 15.36 9.68
C ALA A 100 14.80 14.88 11.00
N GLU A 101 14.22 13.87 11.64
CA GLU A 101 14.78 13.24 12.84
C GLU A 101 15.77 12.10 12.54
N GLY A 102 16.16 11.91 11.27
CA GLY A 102 17.12 10.88 10.83
C GLY A 102 16.50 9.50 10.63
N GLY A 103 15.18 9.41 10.50
CA GLY A 103 14.47 8.15 10.28
C GLY A 103 14.69 7.57 8.88
N ILE A 104 14.58 6.25 8.79
CA ILE A 104 14.61 5.48 7.55
C ILE A 104 13.18 5.36 7.04
N LEU A 105 12.97 5.68 5.76
CA LEU A 105 11.67 5.62 5.11
C LEU A 105 11.72 4.61 3.97
N CYS A 106 10.98 3.51 4.10
CA CYS A 106 10.85 2.50 3.06
C CYS A 106 9.40 2.41 2.59
N VAL A 107 9.21 1.94 1.36
CA VAL A 107 7.87 1.66 0.80
C VAL A 107 7.81 0.22 0.32
N VAL A 108 6.72 -0.48 0.66
CA VAL A 108 6.41 -1.83 0.19
C VAL A 108 4.98 -1.84 -0.34
N SER A 109 4.81 -1.92 -1.65
CA SER A 109 3.50 -1.79 -2.31
C SER A 109 3.37 -2.70 -3.52
N HIS A 110 2.12 -2.89 -3.99
CA HIS A 110 1.84 -3.50 -5.28
C HIS A 110 1.84 -2.50 -6.45
N SER A 111 2.12 -1.23 -6.19
CA SER A 111 2.44 -0.23 -7.22
C SER A 111 3.88 -0.38 -7.75
N SER A 112 4.17 0.15 -8.95
CA SER A 112 5.53 0.09 -9.50
C SER A 112 6.49 1.04 -8.77
N CYS A 113 7.76 0.65 -8.66
CA CYS A 113 8.79 1.50 -8.05
C CYS A 113 8.89 2.87 -8.74
N GLN A 114 8.66 2.92 -10.05
CA GLN A 114 8.70 4.17 -10.82
C GLN A 114 7.56 5.11 -10.41
N ASN A 115 6.33 4.60 -10.29
CA ASN A 115 5.17 5.40 -9.89
C ASN A 115 5.32 5.91 -8.45
N ILE A 116 5.72 5.03 -7.52
CA ILE A 116 5.99 5.40 -6.13
C ILE A 116 7.04 6.51 -6.06
N SER A 117 8.16 6.36 -6.78
CA SER A 117 9.23 7.37 -6.81
C SER A 117 8.75 8.72 -7.33
N ARG A 118 7.93 8.71 -8.41
CA ARG A 118 7.33 9.92 -8.98
C ARG A 118 6.43 10.61 -7.96
N ASP A 119 5.51 9.88 -7.35
CA ASP A 119 4.52 10.42 -6.43
C ASP A 119 5.18 10.99 -5.17
N TYR A 120 6.18 10.30 -4.64
CA TYR A 120 6.96 10.80 -3.51
C TYR A 120 7.77 12.06 -3.84
N LEU A 121 8.36 12.10 -5.03
CA LEU A 121 9.09 13.27 -5.47
C LEU A 121 8.15 14.48 -5.69
N GLU A 122 6.97 14.24 -6.30
CA GLU A 122 5.99 15.29 -6.57
C GLU A 122 5.36 15.84 -5.29
N HIS A 123 4.95 14.95 -4.36
CA HIS A 123 4.21 15.37 -3.17
C HIS A 123 5.09 15.76 -1.99
N PHE A 124 6.27 15.14 -1.86
CA PHE A 124 7.11 15.30 -0.67
C PHE A 124 8.52 15.80 -0.99
N GLY A 125 8.88 16.00 -2.27
CA GLY A 125 10.19 16.47 -2.68
C GLY A 125 11.34 15.51 -2.36
N MET A 126 11.06 14.23 -2.13
CA MET A 126 12.06 13.22 -1.78
C MET A 126 11.71 11.86 -2.36
N ILE A 127 12.69 10.96 -2.40
CA ILE A 127 12.50 9.54 -2.74
C ILE A 127 12.74 8.73 -1.45
N PRO A 128 11.94 7.69 -1.16
CA PRO A 128 12.18 6.78 -0.05
C PRO A 128 13.57 6.12 -0.09
N ASP A 129 14.11 5.76 1.08
CA ASP A 129 15.43 5.13 1.18
C ASP A 129 15.48 3.73 0.54
N ALA A 130 14.32 3.04 0.48
CA ALA A 130 14.12 1.82 -0.31
C ALA A 130 12.67 1.70 -0.75
N ILE A 131 12.46 1.13 -1.94
CA ILE A 131 11.13 0.87 -2.51
C ILE A 131 11.09 -0.58 -3.00
N TYR A 132 10.05 -1.32 -2.61
CA TYR A 132 9.75 -2.67 -3.04
C TYR A 132 8.36 -2.65 -3.69
N GLY A 133 8.35 -2.64 -5.01
CA GLY A 133 7.14 -2.55 -5.83
C GLY A 133 6.82 -3.84 -6.59
N CYS A 134 5.80 -3.78 -7.44
CA CYS A 134 5.41 -4.90 -8.30
C CYS A 134 6.45 -5.23 -9.40
N ASP A 135 7.50 -4.43 -9.53
CA ASP A 135 8.63 -4.70 -10.45
C ASP A 135 9.58 -5.77 -9.90
N TYR A 136 9.48 -6.11 -8.61
CA TYR A 136 10.25 -7.20 -8.02
C TYR A 136 9.70 -8.56 -8.47
N PRO A 137 10.51 -9.64 -8.45
CA PRO A 137 10.01 -10.99 -8.64
C PRO A 137 8.86 -11.31 -7.69
N LYS A 138 7.86 -12.08 -8.15
CA LYS A 138 6.62 -12.33 -7.40
C LYS A 138 6.87 -12.88 -5.98
N GLU A 139 7.88 -13.73 -5.83
CA GLU A 139 8.31 -14.30 -4.55
C GLU A 139 8.98 -13.30 -3.60
N GLN A 140 9.26 -12.08 -4.08
CA GLN A 140 9.85 -10.99 -3.31
C GLN A 140 8.86 -9.85 -3.03
N GLN A 141 7.63 -9.96 -3.54
CA GLN A 141 6.56 -8.99 -3.30
C GLN A 141 5.76 -9.38 -2.04
N LYS A 142 5.09 -8.41 -1.39
CA LYS A 142 4.16 -8.75 -0.32
C LYS A 142 3.04 -9.67 -0.88
N PRO A 143 2.63 -10.73 -0.15
CA PRO A 143 2.86 -10.95 1.27
C PRO A 143 4.16 -11.73 1.64
N ALA A 144 5.08 -11.97 0.69
CA ALA A 144 6.36 -12.60 1.06
C ALA A 144 7.14 -11.73 2.05
N PRO A 145 7.86 -12.31 3.03
CA PRO A 145 8.59 -11.56 4.05
C PRO A 145 9.86 -10.86 3.51
N TYR A 146 10.27 -11.16 2.29
CA TYR A 146 11.51 -10.68 1.68
C TYR A 146 11.75 -9.16 1.81
N PRO A 147 10.77 -8.25 1.55
CA PRO A 147 11.01 -6.82 1.70
C PRO A 147 11.46 -6.44 3.11
N LEU A 148 10.82 -7.01 4.13
CA LEU A 148 11.17 -6.74 5.54
C LEU A 148 12.49 -7.41 5.93
N GLU A 149 12.78 -8.60 5.46
CA GLU A 149 14.08 -9.29 5.66
C GLU A 149 15.23 -8.46 5.09
N ASP A 150 15.05 -7.92 3.88
CA ASP A 150 16.08 -7.08 3.24
C ASP A 150 16.25 -5.74 3.98
N ILE A 151 15.16 -5.09 4.42
CA ILE A 151 15.19 -3.86 5.22
C ILE A 151 15.94 -4.11 6.56
N LEU A 152 15.57 -5.16 7.30
CA LEU A 152 16.22 -5.52 8.55
C LEU A 152 17.73 -5.70 8.38
N ARG A 153 18.12 -6.45 7.36
CA ARG A 153 19.52 -6.73 7.03
C ARG A 153 20.26 -5.47 6.56
N ARG A 154 19.68 -4.73 5.61
CA ARG A 154 20.30 -3.57 4.95
C ARG A 154 20.60 -2.43 5.93
N TYR A 155 19.70 -2.21 6.87
CA TYR A 155 19.82 -1.11 7.84
C TYR A 155 20.23 -1.59 9.24
N ASN A 156 20.56 -2.89 9.39
CA ASN A 156 20.95 -3.51 10.66
C ASN A 156 19.95 -3.22 11.79
N LEU A 157 18.66 -3.41 11.50
CA LEU A 157 17.55 -3.15 12.41
C LEU A 157 17.05 -4.43 13.08
N ARG A 158 16.43 -4.25 14.24
CA ARG A 158 15.65 -5.29 14.92
C ARG A 158 14.16 -5.14 14.57
N PRO A 159 13.35 -6.22 14.61
CA PRO A 159 11.94 -6.15 14.22
C PRO A 159 11.13 -5.04 14.90
N HIS A 160 11.36 -4.80 16.21
CA HIS A 160 10.65 -3.77 16.98
C HIS A 160 11.12 -2.32 16.68
N GLU A 161 12.14 -2.14 15.85
CA GLU A 161 12.61 -0.83 15.37
C GLU A 161 11.94 -0.42 14.05
N ILE A 162 11.12 -1.32 13.48
CA ILE A 162 10.33 -1.07 12.27
C ILE A 162 8.85 -0.96 12.66
N LEU A 163 8.14 -0.03 12.05
CA LEU A 163 6.67 -0.03 11.99
C LEU A 163 6.24 -0.10 10.53
N VAL A 164 5.50 -1.14 10.18
CA VAL A 164 4.77 -1.23 8.91
C VAL A 164 3.46 -0.47 9.07
N VAL A 165 3.09 0.37 8.10
CA VAL A 165 1.79 1.06 8.05
C VAL A 165 1.12 0.69 6.73
N ASP A 166 -0.04 0.06 6.78
CA ASP A 166 -0.72 -0.51 5.61
C ASP A 166 -2.23 -0.61 5.87
N ASP A 167 -3.04 -0.61 4.83
CA ASP A 167 -4.50 -0.73 4.90
C ASP A 167 -5.03 -2.14 4.62
N MET A 168 -4.13 -3.09 4.24
CA MET A 168 -4.47 -4.42 3.76
C MET A 168 -3.84 -5.54 4.59
N LYS A 169 -4.55 -6.68 4.72
CA LYS A 169 -4.09 -7.85 5.47
C LYS A 169 -2.80 -8.51 4.94
N LEU A 170 -2.43 -8.26 3.70
CA LEU A 170 -1.20 -8.79 3.12
C LEU A 170 0.06 -8.28 3.86
N ALA A 171 0.02 -7.08 4.42
CA ALA A 171 1.10 -6.56 5.26
C ALA A 171 1.24 -7.34 6.57
N CYS A 172 0.13 -7.73 7.19
CA CYS A 172 0.15 -8.57 8.38
C CYS A 172 0.77 -9.94 8.09
N GLN A 173 0.42 -10.55 6.94
CA GLN A 173 1.00 -11.81 6.49
C GLN A 173 2.51 -11.70 6.22
N MET A 174 2.96 -10.59 5.62
CA MET A 174 4.37 -10.30 5.38
C MET A 174 5.17 -10.14 6.69
N ALA A 175 4.57 -9.48 7.69
CA ALA A 175 5.24 -9.08 8.92
C ALA A 175 5.25 -10.19 10.00
N GLU A 176 4.24 -11.06 10.00
CA GLU A 176 4.02 -12.09 11.04
C GLU A 176 5.23 -13.02 11.26
N PRO A 177 5.88 -13.60 10.22
CA PRO A 177 7.03 -14.49 10.41
C PRO A 177 8.23 -13.80 11.09
N LEU A 178 8.35 -12.49 10.93
CA LEU A 178 9.45 -11.68 11.45
C LEU A 178 9.08 -10.97 12.76
N LYS A 179 7.82 -11.05 13.19
CA LYS A 179 7.28 -10.34 14.37
C LYS A 179 7.49 -8.82 14.30
N VAL A 180 7.40 -8.26 13.09
CA VAL A 180 7.44 -6.81 12.86
C VAL A 180 6.05 -6.24 13.18
N PRO A 181 5.94 -5.18 14.00
CA PRO A 181 4.65 -4.56 14.29
C PRO A 181 4.03 -3.92 13.05
N VAL A 182 2.71 -4.10 12.89
CA VAL A 182 1.91 -3.51 11.82
C VAL A 182 0.89 -2.55 12.42
N ALA A 183 0.75 -1.38 11.81
CA ALA A 183 -0.26 -0.39 12.09
C ALA A 183 -1.26 -0.31 10.94
N PHE A 184 -2.52 -0.49 11.24
CA PHE A 184 -3.59 -0.31 10.26
C PHE A 184 -3.82 1.16 9.92
N ALA A 185 -3.77 1.48 8.62
CA ALA A 185 -4.08 2.78 8.04
C ALA A 185 -5.60 2.94 7.82
N GLY A 186 -6.35 3.08 8.91
CA GLY A 186 -7.82 3.09 8.89
C GLY A 186 -8.44 4.24 8.11
N TRP A 187 -7.69 5.32 7.87
CA TRP A 187 -8.14 6.45 7.05
C TRP A 187 -8.40 6.06 5.58
N GLY A 188 -7.71 5.04 5.04
CA GLY A 188 -7.93 4.51 3.71
C GLY A 188 -9.21 3.66 3.59
N LYS A 189 -9.75 3.13 4.71
CA LYS A 189 -10.90 2.21 4.73
C LYS A 189 -12.11 2.74 5.51
N ARG A 190 -12.28 4.06 5.59
CA ARG A 190 -13.40 4.70 6.32
C ARG A 190 -14.78 4.26 5.85
N ASP A 191 -14.93 4.03 4.55
CA ASP A 191 -16.21 3.65 3.94
C ASP A 191 -16.49 2.14 4.05
N PHE A 192 -15.55 1.36 4.64
CA PHE A 192 -15.60 -0.10 4.75
C PHE A 192 -15.43 -0.54 6.22
N PRO A 193 -16.43 -0.34 7.08
CA PRO A 193 -16.29 -0.55 8.53
C PRO A 193 -16.04 -1.99 8.94
N ASP A 194 -16.50 -2.97 8.17
CA ASP A 194 -16.25 -4.38 8.36
C ASP A 194 -14.80 -4.76 8.05
N ILE A 195 -14.25 -4.29 6.94
CA ILE A 195 -12.81 -4.42 6.62
C ILE A 195 -11.97 -3.76 7.73
N ALA A 196 -12.34 -2.54 8.12
CA ALA A 196 -11.63 -1.85 9.20
C ALA A 196 -11.70 -2.61 10.54
N GLN A 197 -12.81 -3.28 10.84
CA GLN A 197 -12.94 -4.10 12.04
C GLN A 197 -12.02 -5.34 11.97
N GLU A 198 -11.96 -6.03 10.84
CA GLU A 198 -11.04 -7.16 10.62
C GLU A 198 -9.59 -6.71 10.80
N MET A 199 -9.19 -5.62 10.13
CA MET A 199 -7.83 -5.11 10.20
C MET A 199 -7.40 -4.69 11.61
N ARG A 200 -8.31 -4.11 12.42
CA ARG A 200 -8.02 -3.78 13.82
C ARG A 200 -7.73 -5.02 14.68
N GLN A 201 -8.23 -6.18 14.30
CA GLN A 201 -7.96 -7.44 15.03
C GLN A 201 -6.62 -8.06 14.60
N LEU A 202 -6.21 -7.84 13.35
CA LEU A 202 -4.97 -8.40 12.78
C LEU A 202 -3.73 -7.56 13.12
N CYS A 203 -3.88 -6.24 13.19
CA CYS A 203 -2.76 -5.32 13.36
C CYS A 203 -2.39 -5.10 14.84
N THR A 204 -1.10 -4.83 15.09
CA THR A 204 -0.58 -4.47 16.43
C THR A 204 -1.12 -3.12 16.91
N HIS A 205 -1.27 -2.18 15.97
CA HIS A 205 -1.79 -0.84 16.19
C HIS A 205 -2.84 -0.52 15.13
N SER A 206 -3.71 0.47 15.40
CA SER A 206 -4.68 0.95 14.42
C SER A 206 -4.92 2.45 14.60
N PHE A 207 -5.03 3.18 13.48
CA PHE A 207 -5.24 4.61 13.47
C PHE A 207 -6.31 4.97 12.44
N ASP A 208 -7.35 5.66 12.86
CA ASP A 208 -8.44 6.09 11.97
C ASP A 208 -8.10 7.39 11.22
N THR A 209 -7.03 8.05 11.62
CA THR A 209 -6.53 9.28 10.99
C THR A 209 -5.00 9.34 10.97
N THR A 210 -4.45 10.04 10.00
CA THR A 210 -3.02 10.35 9.92
C THR A 210 -2.53 11.16 11.13
N GLU A 211 -3.39 12.01 11.73
CA GLU A 211 -3.04 12.74 12.96
C GLU A 211 -2.83 11.80 14.15
N GLN A 212 -3.65 10.76 14.31
CA GLN A 212 -3.44 9.75 15.36
C GLN A 212 -2.10 9.02 15.17
N LEU A 213 -1.75 8.67 13.93
CA LEU A 213 -0.43 8.10 13.62
C LEU A 213 0.70 9.09 13.96
N PHE A 214 0.55 10.36 13.57
CA PHE A 214 1.52 11.40 13.89
C PHE A 214 1.74 11.54 15.41
N GLU A 215 0.66 11.59 16.17
CA GLU A 215 0.73 11.67 17.63
C GLU A 215 1.42 10.45 18.24
N PHE A 216 1.08 9.26 17.76
CA PHE A 216 1.69 8.01 18.21
C PHE A 216 3.21 7.95 17.94
N LEU A 217 3.64 8.46 16.80
CA LEU A 217 5.05 8.44 16.40
C LEU A 217 5.91 9.49 17.12
N PHE A 218 5.36 10.70 17.35
CA PHE A 218 6.18 11.88 17.69
C PHE A 218 5.78 12.60 18.97
N LYS A 219 4.64 12.29 19.58
CA LYS A 219 4.29 12.83 20.89
C LYS A 219 4.63 11.81 21.98
N ALA A 220 5.41 12.25 22.96
CA ALA A 220 5.80 11.45 24.13
C ALA A 220 4.61 11.22 25.06
#